data_89322ca9a923506f21357bc01d090b60
#
_entry.id   89322ca9a923506f21357bc01d090b60
#
_cell.length_a   1.000
_cell.length_b   1.000
_cell.length_c   1.000
_cell.angle_alpha   90.00
_cell.angle_beta   90.00
_cell.angle_gamma   90.00
#
_symmetry.space_group_name_H-M   'P 1'
#
loop_
_entity.id
_entity.type
_entity.pdbx_description
1 polymer ?
#
loop_
_entity_poly.entity_id
_entity_poly.type
_entity_poly.pdbx_seq_one_letter_code
_entity_poly.pdbx_strand_id
1 'polypeptide(L)'
;MATRPGPLTEWPWQRMGNFKYLVMAPVVVHGAYRVMTKGWGDIDLAYSLILPSLALRMIHNQIWISLSRYQTARSKHRIVDRGIEFEQVDRERGWDDQIVFNGLLFYAGYLAMPSVRRFPLWRTDGAVATALLHAGPVEFLYYWFHRALHHHFLYSRYHSHHHASIVTEPITSVIHPFGEHIVYFTLFAIPMLSTVYMGNGSALVFVLYIVYIDFMNNMGHCNFELVPKWMFQVFPPLKYLMYTPS
;
A
#
# COMPACT_ATOMS: atom_id res chain seq x y z
N MET A 1 -19.98 -5.18 -3.38
CA MET A 1 -19.86 -4.81 -4.82
C MET A 1 -20.33 -3.37 -5.00
N ALA A 2 -19.69 -2.60 -5.86
CA ALA A 2 -20.23 -1.31 -6.25
C ALA A 2 -21.64 -1.50 -6.81
N THR A 3 -22.60 -0.72 -6.37
CA THR A 3 -24.00 -0.83 -6.81
C THR A 3 -24.18 -0.47 -8.29
N ARG A 4 -23.21 0.27 -8.84
CA ARG A 4 -23.13 0.64 -10.26
C ARG A 4 -21.65 0.69 -10.66
N PRO A 5 -21.03 -0.38 -11.15
CA PRO A 5 -19.62 -0.40 -11.51
C PRO A 5 -19.28 0.73 -12.50
N GLY A 6 -18.23 1.47 -12.18
CA GLY A 6 -17.65 2.49 -13.08
C GLY A 6 -16.57 1.87 -14.00
N PRO A 7 -15.95 2.68 -14.88
CA PRO A 7 -14.76 2.25 -15.59
C PRO A 7 -13.63 1.86 -14.66
N LEU A 8 -12.80 0.87 -15.07
CA LEU A 8 -11.62 0.41 -14.29
C LEU A 8 -11.93 -0.08 -12.87
N THR A 9 -13.11 -0.68 -12.63
CA THR A 9 -13.44 -1.27 -11.33
C THR A 9 -12.80 -2.63 -11.13
N GLU A 10 -12.54 -3.37 -12.20
CA GLU A 10 -11.88 -4.67 -12.15
C GLU A 10 -10.37 -4.54 -12.34
N TRP A 11 -9.62 -5.38 -11.62
CA TRP A 11 -8.18 -5.48 -11.80
C TRP A 11 -7.83 -6.16 -13.13
N PRO A 12 -6.80 -5.70 -13.87
CA PRO A 12 -6.47 -6.24 -15.20
C PRO A 12 -6.23 -7.75 -15.22
N TRP A 13 -5.77 -8.33 -14.13
CA TRP A 13 -5.48 -9.76 -13.98
C TRP A 13 -6.51 -10.51 -13.13
N GLN A 14 -7.65 -9.92 -12.83
CA GLN A 14 -8.68 -10.56 -11.99
C GLN A 14 -9.05 -11.97 -12.48
N ARG A 15 -9.09 -12.17 -13.79
CA ARG A 15 -9.42 -13.48 -14.41
C ARG A 15 -8.28 -14.50 -14.32
N MET A 16 -7.08 -14.10 -13.98
CA MET A 16 -5.93 -15.00 -13.86
C MET A 16 -5.90 -15.75 -12.53
N GLY A 17 -6.67 -15.32 -11.53
CA GLY A 17 -6.67 -15.95 -10.21
C GLY A 17 -5.25 -16.03 -9.62
N ASN A 18 -4.82 -17.20 -9.17
CA ASN A 18 -3.51 -17.42 -8.60
C ASN A 18 -2.34 -17.25 -9.61
N PHE A 19 -2.62 -17.25 -10.91
CA PHE A 19 -1.61 -17.02 -11.95
C PHE A 19 -1.27 -15.52 -12.15
N LYS A 20 -1.92 -14.62 -11.43
CA LYS A 20 -1.67 -13.17 -11.52
C LYS A 20 -0.19 -12.79 -11.31
N TYR A 21 0.56 -13.55 -10.54
CA TYR A 21 1.99 -13.30 -10.32
C TYR A 21 2.86 -13.43 -11.58
N LEU A 22 2.35 -14.07 -12.64
CA LEU A 22 3.02 -14.12 -13.94
C LEU A 22 3.21 -12.74 -14.56
N VAL A 23 2.43 -11.73 -14.16
CA VAL A 23 2.64 -10.35 -14.61
C VAL A 23 4.00 -9.78 -14.16
N MET A 24 4.61 -10.38 -13.11
CA MET A 24 5.96 -10.04 -12.66
C MET A 24 7.09 -10.74 -13.45
N ALA A 25 6.76 -11.64 -14.36
CA ALA A 25 7.77 -12.36 -15.17
C ALA A 25 8.75 -11.43 -15.89
N PRO A 26 8.36 -10.26 -16.45
CA PRO A 26 9.32 -9.34 -17.06
C PRO A 26 10.44 -8.89 -16.12
N VAL A 27 10.16 -8.70 -14.84
CA VAL A 27 11.16 -8.35 -13.82
C VAL A 27 12.17 -9.50 -13.68
N VAL A 28 11.68 -10.73 -13.51
CA VAL A 28 12.52 -11.92 -13.32
C VAL A 28 13.38 -12.20 -14.56
N VAL A 29 12.75 -12.17 -15.74
CA VAL A 29 13.43 -12.44 -17.03
C VAL A 29 14.51 -11.40 -17.31
N HIS A 30 14.22 -10.12 -17.08
CA HIS A 30 15.21 -9.05 -17.27
C HIS A 30 16.40 -9.20 -16.31
N GLY A 31 16.14 -9.50 -15.03
CA GLY A 31 17.22 -9.77 -14.07
C GLY A 31 18.09 -10.97 -14.46
N ALA A 32 17.45 -12.08 -14.82
CA ALA A 32 18.17 -13.28 -15.30
C ALA A 32 19.01 -12.97 -16.54
N TYR A 33 18.46 -12.26 -17.52
CA TYR A 33 19.19 -11.85 -18.72
C TYR A 33 20.42 -11.00 -18.36
N ARG A 34 20.29 -10.00 -17.48
CA ARG A 34 21.43 -9.16 -17.06
C ARG A 34 22.51 -9.98 -16.37
N VAL A 35 22.13 -10.86 -15.44
CA VAL A 35 23.08 -11.74 -14.75
C VAL A 35 23.82 -12.66 -15.73
N MET A 36 23.10 -13.28 -16.67
CA MET A 36 23.68 -14.21 -17.64
C MET A 36 24.62 -13.53 -18.65
N THR A 37 24.33 -12.29 -19.04
CA THR A 37 25.08 -11.57 -20.07
C THR A 37 26.19 -10.70 -19.53
N LYS A 38 26.02 -10.13 -18.31
CA LYS A 38 26.94 -9.13 -17.74
C LYS A 38 27.44 -9.48 -16.33
N GLY A 39 26.90 -10.55 -15.75
CA GLY A 39 27.23 -10.99 -14.40
C GLY A 39 26.46 -10.27 -13.29
N TRP A 40 26.61 -10.74 -12.06
CA TRP A 40 25.91 -10.21 -10.86
C TRP A 40 26.22 -8.74 -10.58
N GLY A 41 27.40 -8.26 -10.95
CA GLY A 41 27.82 -6.86 -10.74
C GLY A 41 27.02 -5.83 -11.56
N ASP A 42 26.25 -6.26 -12.57
CA ASP A 42 25.37 -5.39 -13.35
C ASP A 42 24.03 -5.10 -12.66
N ILE A 43 23.69 -5.86 -11.61
CA ILE A 43 22.45 -5.64 -10.85
C ILE A 43 22.68 -4.55 -9.81
N ASP A 44 22.08 -3.39 -10.05
CA ASP A 44 22.12 -2.27 -9.10
C ASP A 44 21.16 -2.45 -7.92
N LEU A 45 21.37 -1.67 -6.86
CA LEU A 45 20.61 -1.76 -5.61
C LEU A 45 19.10 -1.56 -5.83
N ALA A 46 18.72 -0.57 -6.62
CA ALA A 46 17.30 -0.26 -6.83
C ALA A 46 16.57 -1.43 -7.50
N TYR A 47 17.19 -2.05 -8.48
CA TYR A 47 16.64 -3.23 -9.14
C TYR A 47 16.55 -4.43 -8.19
N SER A 48 17.59 -4.69 -7.43
CA SER A 48 17.67 -5.83 -6.51
C SER A 48 16.61 -5.77 -5.41
N LEU A 49 16.11 -4.58 -5.06
CA LEU A 49 15.09 -4.38 -4.03
C LEU A 49 13.65 -4.51 -4.53
N ILE A 50 13.40 -4.58 -5.85
CA ILE A 50 12.01 -4.67 -6.37
C ILE A 50 11.29 -5.90 -5.80
N LEU A 51 11.80 -7.10 -6.05
CA LEU A 51 11.15 -8.34 -5.58
C LEU A 51 11.20 -8.51 -4.06
N PRO A 52 12.33 -8.25 -3.35
CA PRO A 52 12.35 -8.30 -1.89
C PRO A 52 11.38 -7.33 -1.22
N SER A 53 11.17 -6.11 -1.76
CA SER A 53 10.20 -5.17 -1.20
C SER A 53 8.76 -5.67 -1.34
N LEU A 54 8.42 -6.34 -2.44
CA LEU A 54 7.11 -6.98 -2.60
C LEU A 54 6.91 -8.12 -1.60
N ALA A 55 7.92 -9.00 -1.46
CA ALA A 55 7.88 -10.08 -0.49
C ALA A 55 7.74 -9.55 0.95
N LEU A 56 8.48 -8.49 1.30
CA LEU A 56 8.38 -7.82 2.60
C LEU A 56 6.96 -7.32 2.85
N ARG A 57 6.34 -6.66 1.87
CA ARG A 57 4.97 -6.15 1.98
C ARG A 57 3.96 -7.29 2.12
N MET A 58 4.09 -8.38 1.36
CA MET A 58 3.23 -9.55 1.50
C MET A 58 3.31 -10.16 2.89
N ILE A 59 4.54 -10.35 3.42
CA ILE A 59 4.76 -10.87 4.77
C ILE A 59 4.18 -9.90 5.81
N HIS A 60 4.43 -8.61 5.68
CA HIS A 60 3.93 -7.58 6.58
C HIS A 60 2.39 -7.60 6.65
N ASN A 61 1.70 -7.59 5.50
CA ASN A 61 0.25 -7.67 5.47
C ASN A 61 -0.27 -9.00 6.04
N GLN A 62 0.40 -10.13 5.75
CA GLN A 62 0.02 -11.43 6.29
C GLN A 62 0.17 -11.50 7.83
N ILE A 63 1.20 -10.85 8.38
CA ILE A 63 1.36 -10.70 9.84
C ILE A 63 0.18 -9.93 10.43
N TRP A 64 -0.20 -8.80 9.82
CA TRP A 64 -1.33 -8.00 10.27
C TRP A 64 -2.66 -8.75 10.21
N ILE A 65 -2.92 -9.47 9.11
CA ILE A 65 -4.11 -10.32 8.96
C ILE A 65 -4.16 -11.37 10.08
N SER A 66 -3.04 -12.05 10.31
CA SER A 66 -2.95 -13.11 11.33
C SER A 66 -3.13 -12.55 12.74
N LEU A 67 -2.48 -11.41 13.03
CA LEU A 67 -2.58 -10.71 14.32
C LEU A 67 -4.03 -10.25 14.56
N SER A 68 -4.66 -9.62 13.58
CA SER A 68 -6.03 -9.15 13.68
C SER A 68 -7.00 -10.29 13.95
N ARG A 69 -6.92 -11.38 13.21
CA ARG A 69 -7.77 -12.56 13.39
C ARG A 69 -7.55 -13.22 14.74
N TYR A 70 -6.30 -13.33 15.18
CA TYR A 70 -5.97 -13.84 16.51
C TYR A 70 -6.57 -12.97 17.62
N GLN A 71 -6.40 -11.66 17.54
CA GLN A 71 -6.93 -10.70 18.52
C GLN A 71 -8.46 -10.70 18.51
N THR A 72 -9.08 -10.69 17.33
CA THR A 72 -10.54 -10.75 17.19
C THR A 72 -11.12 -12.04 17.76
N ALA A 73 -10.45 -13.17 17.61
CA ALA A 73 -10.91 -14.44 18.16
C ALA A 73 -10.77 -14.54 19.68
N ARG A 74 -9.72 -13.92 20.26
CA ARG A 74 -9.34 -14.11 21.66
C ARG A 74 -9.71 -12.94 22.59
N SER A 75 -9.77 -11.72 22.06
CA SER A 75 -9.97 -10.53 22.87
C SER A 75 -11.43 -10.23 23.13
N LYS A 76 -11.70 -9.75 24.37
CA LYS A 76 -12.98 -9.15 24.75
C LYS A 76 -13.07 -7.66 24.34
N HIS A 77 -11.99 -7.08 23.85
CA HIS A 77 -11.88 -5.65 23.49
C HIS A 77 -11.95 -5.44 21.98
N ARG A 78 -12.97 -6.03 21.34
CA ARG A 78 -13.27 -5.76 19.94
C ARG A 78 -14.03 -4.43 19.82
N ILE A 79 -13.77 -3.68 18.75
CA ILE A 79 -14.52 -2.47 18.42
C ILE A 79 -15.93 -2.88 17.97
N VAL A 80 -16.00 -3.84 17.02
CA VAL A 80 -17.25 -4.46 16.59
C VAL A 80 -17.28 -5.89 17.10
N ASP A 81 -18.20 -6.19 18.04
CA ASP A 81 -18.36 -7.53 18.61
C ASP A 81 -19.22 -8.43 17.69
N ARG A 82 -18.66 -8.75 16.55
CA ARG A 82 -19.28 -9.59 15.53
C ARG A 82 -18.21 -10.46 14.87
N GLY A 83 -18.60 -11.66 14.43
CA GLY A 83 -17.73 -12.52 13.61
C GLY A 83 -17.58 -12.00 12.19
N ILE A 84 -16.49 -12.39 11.54
CA ILE A 84 -16.27 -12.11 10.12
C ILE A 84 -17.13 -13.08 9.31
N GLU A 85 -17.93 -12.55 8.38
CA GLU A 85 -18.77 -13.36 7.50
C GLU A 85 -17.95 -14.01 6.39
N PHE A 86 -18.30 -15.20 5.98
CA PHE A 86 -17.60 -15.95 4.93
C PHE A 86 -17.54 -15.17 3.61
N GLU A 87 -18.62 -14.52 3.23
CA GLU A 87 -18.69 -13.69 2.02
C GLU A 87 -17.72 -12.48 2.08
N GLN A 88 -17.44 -11.96 3.28
CA GLN A 88 -16.43 -10.92 3.45
C GLN A 88 -15.03 -11.45 3.13
N VAL A 89 -14.68 -12.63 3.64
CA VAL A 89 -13.38 -13.27 3.36
C VAL A 89 -13.17 -13.49 1.86
N ASP A 90 -14.21 -13.92 1.17
CA ASP A 90 -14.16 -14.12 -0.29
C ASP A 90 -13.95 -12.82 -1.07
N ARG A 91 -14.57 -11.73 -0.63
CA ARG A 91 -14.37 -10.41 -1.25
C ARG A 91 -12.93 -9.88 -1.05
N GLU A 92 -12.33 -10.22 0.06
CA GLU A 92 -11.03 -9.69 0.49
C GLU A 92 -9.83 -10.50 -0.04
N ARG A 93 -10.08 -11.59 -0.78
CA ARG A 93 -9.01 -12.47 -1.29
C ARG A 93 -8.00 -11.80 -2.23
N GLY A 94 -8.36 -10.68 -2.86
CA GLY A 94 -7.49 -9.92 -3.78
C GLY A 94 -6.64 -8.85 -3.12
N TRP A 95 -6.40 -8.92 -1.82
CA TRP A 95 -5.67 -7.93 -1.03
C TRP A 95 -4.23 -7.65 -1.51
N ASP A 96 -3.62 -8.59 -2.20
CA ASP A 96 -2.25 -8.50 -2.74
C ASP A 96 -2.19 -7.91 -4.17
N ASP A 97 -3.32 -7.63 -4.82
CA ASP A 97 -3.36 -7.06 -6.17
C ASP A 97 -2.63 -5.73 -6.25
N GLN A 98 -2.80 -4.87 -5.24
CA GLN A 98 -2.08 -3.61 -5.13
C GLN A 98 -0.54 -3.80 -5.03
N ILE A 99 -0.08 -4.85 -4.35
CA ILE A 99 1.35 -5.13 -4.18
C ILE A 99 1.95 -5.50 -5.53
N VAL A 100 1.27 -6.39 -6.27
CA VAL A 100 1.68 -6.78 -7.63
C VAL A 100 1.71 -5.56 -8.55
N PHE A 101 0.69 -4.72 -8.51
CA PHE A 101 0.63 -3.49 -9.31
C PHE A 101 1.78 -2.53 -9.00
N ASN A 102 2.04 -2.29 -7.73
CA ASN A 102 3.14 -1.42 -7.31
C ASN A 102 4.49 -1.98 -7.76
N GLY A 103 4.67 -3.29 -7.76
CA GLY A 103 5.87 -3.94 -8.29
C GLY A 103 6.09 -3.67 -9.78
N LEU A 104 5.02 -3.74 -10.59
CA LEU A 104 5.08 -3.37 -12.00
C LEU A 104 5.44 -1.90 -12.20
N LEU A 105 4.85 -1.02 -11.38
CA LEU A 105 5.12 0.42 -11.47
C LEU A 105 6.53 0.77 -11.02
N PHE A 106 7.07 0.09 -10.00
CA PHE A 106 8.48 0.25 -9.61
C PHE A 106 9.42 -0.19 -10.71
N TYR A 107 9.13 -1.31 -11.37
CA TYR A 107 9.90 -1.77 -12.50
C TYR A 107 9.80 -0.79 -13.69
N ALA A 108 8.61 -0.31 -14.01
CA ALA A 108 8.42 0.70 -15.06
C ALA A 108 9.19 2.00 -14.75
N GLY A 109 9.11 2.47 -13.49
CA GLY A 109 9.89 3.63 -13.00
C GLY A 109 11.39 3.41 -13.10
N TYR A 110 11.87 2.22 -12.75
CA TYR A 110 13.28 1.84 -12.89
C TYR A 110 13.75 1.91 -14.36
N LEU A 111 12.91 1.48 -15.31
CA LEU A 111 13.22 1.55 -16.74
C LEU A 111 13.19 2.99 -17.26
N ALA A 112 12.18 3.77 -16.84
CA ALA A 112 11.92 5.12 -17.33
C ALA A 112 12.87 6.18 -16.74
N MET A 113 13.39 5.96 -15.52
CA MET A 113 14.17 6.96 -14.77
C MET A 113 15.60 6.43 -14.48
N PRO A 114 16.58 6.67 -15.36
CA PRO A 114 17.96 6.15 -15.18
C PRO A 114 18.66 6.63 -13.89
N SER A 115 18.22 7.75 -13.31
CA SER A 115 18.74 8.26 -12.02
C SER A 115 18.52 7.29 -10.86
N VAL A 116 17.41 6.51 -10.90
CA VAL A 116 17.07 5.51 -9.88
C VAL A 116 18.13 4.41 -9.77
N ARG A 117 18.81 4.06 -10.89
CA ARG A 117 19.88 3.04 -10.90
C ARG A 117 21.10 3.41 -10.05
N ARG A 118 21.26 4.70 -9.77
CA ARG A 118 22.38 5.23 -8.98
C ARG A 118 21.97 5.63 -7.56
N PHE A 119 20.83 5.15 -7.08
CA PHE A 119 20.37 5.46 -5.75
C PHE A 119 21.37 4.94 -4.70
N PRO A 120 21.79 5.79 -3.76
CA PRO A 120 22.44 5.33 -2.55
C PRO A 120 21.48 4.53 -1.68
N LEU A 121 22.03 3.76 -0.75
CA LEU A 121 21.21 3.05 0.22
C LEU A 121 20.35 3.99 1.05
N TRP A 122 20.95 5.10 1.55
CA TRP A 122 20.29 6.04 2.45
C TRP A 122 20.68 7.48 2.14
N ARG A 123 19.70 8.40 2.28
CA ARG A 123 19.89 9.85 2.28
C ARG A 123 18.95 10.49 3.30
N THR A 124 19.50 11.16 4.30
CA THR A 124 18.71 11.79 5.36
C THR A 124 17.89 12.99 4.84
N ASP A 125 18.44 13.79 3.93
CA ASP A 125 17.72 14.90 3.29
C ASP A 125 16.53 14.39 2.47
N GLY A 126 16.68 13.24 1.79
CA GLY A 126 15.60 12.57 1.08
C GLY A 126 14.53 12.00 2.03
N ALA A 127 14.94 11.46 3.17
CA ALA A 127 14.00 10.97 4.19
C ALA A 127 13.17 12.12 4.77
N VAL A 128 13.81 13.25 5.10
CA VAL A 128 13.11 14.45 5.58
C VAL A 128 12.16 15.02 4.52
N ALA A 129 12.61 15.12 3.26
CA ALA A 129 11.76 15.58 2.17
C ALA A 129 10.53 14.65 1.98
N THR A 130 10.73 13.32 2.02
CA THR A 130 9.64 12.34 1.95
C THR A 130 8.63 12.54 3.07
N ALA A 131 9.08 12.71 4.32
CA ALA A 131 8.21 12.92 5.47
C ALA A 131 7.40 14.23 5.35
N LEU A 132 8.05 15.35 4.94
CA LEU A 132 7.37 16.63 4.78
C LEU A 132 6.36 16.62 3.62
N LEU A 133 6.72 15.99 2.50
CA LEU A 133 5.82 15.86 1.36
C LEU A 133 4.62 14.94 1.67
N HIS A 134 4.83 13.92 2.49
CA HIS A 134 3.73 13.09 2.96
C HIS A 134 2.81 13.86 3.91
N ALA A 135 3.36 14.44 4.98
CA ALA A 135 2.58 15.14 6.00
C ALA A 135 1.87 16.43 5.51
N GLY A 136 2.32 17.00 4.41
CA GLY A 136 1.71 18.19 3.79
C GLY A 136 0.87 17.83 2.55
N PRO A 137 1.48 17.86 1.35
CA PRO A 137 0.74 17.70 0.09
C PRO A 137 -0.05 16.40 -0.01
N VAL A 138 0.56 15.26 0.40
CA VAL A 138 -0.10 13.95 0.26
C VAL A 138 -1.32 13.86 1.16
N GLU A 139 -1.19 14.18 2.47
CA GLU A 139 -2.30 14.14 3.41
C GLU A 139 -3.42 15.12 3.01
N PHE A 140 -3.07 16.32 2.55
CA PHE A 140 -4.05 17.29 2.04
C PHE A 140 -4.83 16.75 0.83
N LEU A 141 -4.13 16.22 -0.17
CA LEU A 141 -4.77 15.67 -1.37
C LEU A 141 -5.54 14.39 -1.08
N TYR A 142 -5.00 13.53 -0.21
CA TYR A 142 -5.67 12.32 0.25
C TYR A 142 -7.00 12.63 0.93
N TYR A 143 -7.02 13.60 1.86
CA TYR A 143 -8.25 14.03 2.53
C TYR A 143 -9.33 14.48 1.53
N TRP A 144 -8.95 15.34 0.57
CA TRP A 144 -9.92 15.85 -0.40
C TRP A 144 -10.38 14.79 -1.38
N PHE A 145 -9.49 13.92 -1.82
CA PHE A 145 -9.85 12.79 -2.68
C PHE A 145 -10.77 11.81 -1.95
N HIS A 146 -10.43 11.39 -0.75
CA HIS A 146 -11.26 10.50 0.05
C HIS A 146 -12.64 11.10 0.33
N ARG A 147 -12.68 12.39 0.68
CA ARG A 147 -13.94 13.12 0.83
C ARG A 147 -14.77 13.16 -0.46
N ALA A 148 -14.14 13.34 -1.62
CA ALA A 148 -14.82 13.29 -2.91
C ALA A 148 -15.38 11.90 -3.21
N LEU A 149 -14.69 10.83 -2.82
CA LEU A 149 -15.17 9.45 -2.96
C LEU A 149 -16.45 9.19 -2.16
N HIS A 150 -16.70 9.92 -1.07
CA HIS A 150 -17.97 9.88 -0.34
C HIS A 150 -19.11 10.64 -1.01
N HIS A 151 -18.88 11.36 -2.11
CA HIS A 151 -19.98 11.90 -2.91
C HIS A 151 -20.77 10.78 -3.57
N HIS A 152 -22.11 10.81 -3.49
CA HIS A 152 -23.01 9.70 -3.88
C HIS A 152 -22.69 9.08 -5.26
N PHE A 153 -22.24 9.87 -6.24
CA PHE A 153 -21.90 9.39 -7.58
C PHE A 153 -20.62 8.54 -7.59
N LEU A 154 -19.55 8.98 -6.90
CA LEU A 154 -18.29 8.25 -6.80
C LEU A 154 -18.39 7.11 -5.82
N TYR A 155 -19.06 7.31 -4.68
CA TYR A 155 -19.27 6.31 -3.66
C TYR A 155 -19.89 5.04 -4.24
N SER A 156 -21.02 5.18 -4.93
CA SER A 156 -21.72 4.03 -5.50
C SER A 156 -20.92 3.25 -6.55
N ARG A 157 -19.93 3.87 -7.20
CA ARG A 157 -19.14 3.29 -8.29
C ARG A 157 -17.81 2.71 -7.84
N TYR A 158 -17.15 3.37 -6.90
CA TYR A 158 -15.76 3.05 -6.54
C TYR A 158 -15.60 2.74 -5.06
N HIS A 159 -16.13 3.54 -4.15
CA HIS A 159 -15.77 3.51 -2.75
C HIS A 159 -16.68 2.64 -1.87
N SER A 160 -17.92 2.38 -2.26
CA SER A 160 -18.85 1.53 -1.51
C SER A 160 -18.34 0.09 -1.33
N HIS A 161 -17.45 -0.36 -2.20
CA HIS A 161 -16.81 -1.66 -2.09
C HIS A 161 -15.85 -1.73 -0.87
N HIS A 162 -15.09 -0.66 -0.64
CA HIS A 162 -14.22 -0.52 0.52
C HIS A 162 -15.02 -0.53 1.84
N HIS A 163 -16.17 0.14 1.86
CA HIS A 163 -17.06 0.18 3.03
C HIS A 163 -18.03 -1.01 3.15
N ALA A 164 -17.90 -2.04 2.33
CA ALA A 164 -18.79 -3.20 2.38
C ALA A 164 -18.51 -4.16 3.55
N SER A 165 -17.35 -4.05 4.19
CA SER A 165 -16.94 -4.90 5.30
C SER A 165 -17.42 -4.30 6.63
N ILE A 166 -18.32 -5.02 7.33
CA ILE A 166 -18.88 -4.56 8.61
C ILE A 166 -17.85 -4.69 9.73
N VAL A 167 -17.12 -5.80 9.74
CA VAL A 167 -15.98 -6.01 10.65
C VAL A 167 -14.71 -5.67 9.88
N THR A 168 -14.08 -4.56 10.23
CA THR A 168 -12.84 -4.15 9.56
C THR A 168 -11.70 -5.10 9.90
N GLU A 169 -10.92 -5.47 8.91
CA GLU A 169 -9.65 -6.18 9.02
C GLU A 169 -8.54 -5.36 8.32
N PRO A 170 -7.25 -5.57 8.65
CA PRO A 170 -6.16 -4.88 7.97
C PRO A 170 -6.26 -4.90 6.44
N ILE A 171 -6.67 -6.05 5.87
CA ILE A 171 -6.83 -6.19 4.42
C ILE A 171 -7.98 -5.37 3.84
N THR A 172 -8.96 -4.93 4.64
CA THR A 172 -10.03 -4.05 4.13
C THR A 172 -9.49 -2.71 3.68
N SER A 173 -8.35 -2.27 4.25
CA SER A 173 -7.68 -1.03 3.86
C SER A 173 -7.19 -1.00 2.42
N VAL A 174 -7.02 -2.16 1.80
CA VAL A 174 -6.38 -2.32 0.49
C VAL A 174 -7.32 -2.90 -0.57
N ILE A 175 -8.56 -3.18 -0.20
CA ILE A 175 -9.59 -3.66 -1.13
C ILE A 175 -10.26 -2.48 -1.81
N HIS A 176 -9.69 -2.07 -2.92
CA HIS A 176 -10.20 -0.99 -3.76
C HIS A 176 -10.42 -1.45 -5.19
N PRO A 177 -11.40 -0.88 -5.91
CA PRO A 177 -11.44 -0.94 -7.36
C PRO A 177 -10.13 -0.43 -7.97
N PHE A 178 -9.74 -0.99 -9.11
CA PHE A 178 -8.47 -0.65 -9.77
C PHE A 178 -8.32 0.85 -10.04
N GLY A 179 -9.39 1.52 -10.53
CA GLY A 179 -9.38 2.97 -10.79
C GLY A 179 -9.15 3.82 -9.54
N GLU A 180 -9.75 3.46 -8.42
CA GLU A 180 -9.52 4.11 -7.13
C GLU A 180 -8.07 3.94 -6.68
N HIS A 181 -7.55 2.71 -6.81
CA HIS A 181 -6.17 2.40 -6.43
C HIS A 181 -5.13 3.17 -7.27
N ILE A 182 -5.37 3.38 -8.56
CA ILE A 182 -4.49 4.23 -9.41
C ILE A 182 -4.36 5.64 -8.82
N VAL A 183 -5.45 6.23 -8.36
CA VAL A 183 -5.40 7.59 -7.77
C VAL A 183 -4.63 7.56 -6.45
N TYR A 184 -4.89 6.60 -5.56
CA TYR A 184 -4.11 6.46 -4.32
C TYR A 184 -2.62 6.27 -4.61
N PHE A 185 -2.28 5.39 -5.56
CA PHE A 185 -0.88 5.21 -5.94
C PHE A 185 -0.25 6.52 -6.42
N THR A 186 -0.96 7.29 -7.25
CA THR A 186 -0.47 8.58 -7.77
C THR A 186 -0.21 9.57 -6.63
N LEU A 187 -1.09 9.64 -5.64
CA LEU A 187 -0.91 10.50 -4.47
C LEU A 187 0.31 10.08 -3.64
N PHE A 188 0.41 8.81 -3.31
CA PHE A 188 1.54 8.29 -2.52
C PHE A 188 2.86 8.23 -3.30
N ALA A 189 2.83 8.31 -4.63
CA ALA A 189 4.04 8.43 -5.44
C ALA A 189 4.64 9.86 -5.42
N ILE A 190 3.91 10.88 -4.98
CA ILE A 190 4.40 12.26 -4.94
C ILE A 190 5.75 12.40 -4.22
N PRO A 191 5.94 11.93 -2.97
CA PRO A 191 7.23 12.03 -2.29
C PRO A 191 8.34 11.29 -3.02
N MET A 192 8.04 10.10 -3.56
CA MET A 192 9.00 9.28 -4.27
C MET A 192 9.49 9.97 -5.55
N LEU A 193 8.56 10.42 -6.40
CA LEU A 193 8.88 11.09 -7.66
C LEU A 193 9.57 12.43 -7.42
N SER A 194 9.12 13.19 -6.42
CA SER A 194 9.74 14.47 -6.06
C SER A 194 11.19 14.28 -5.62
N THR A 195 11.49 13.29 -4.78
CA THR A 195 12.87 13.00 -4.34
C THR A 195 13.75 12.47 -5.46
N VAL A 196 13.20 11.71 -6.42
CA VAL A 196 13.92 11.34 -7.66
C VAL A 196 14.29 12.61 -8.44
N TYR A 197 13.34 13.51 -8.65
CA TYR A 197 13.53 14.74 -9.41
C TYR A 197 14.52 15.69 -8.72
N MET A 198 14.44 15.84 -7.40
CA MET A 198 15.38 16.64 -6.60
C MET A 198 16.78 16.01 -6.47
N GLY A 199 16.96 14.75 -6.91
CA GLY A 199 18.25 14.05 -6.83
C GLY A 199 18.64 13.60 -5.42
N ASN A 200 17.71 13.59 -4.47
CA ASN A 200 17.92 13.14 -3.08
C ASN A 200 17.19 11.84 -2.72
N GLY A 201 16.64 11.14 -3.69
CA GLY A 201 16.05 9.82 -3.51
C GLY A 201 17.08 8.78 -3.04
N SER A 202 16.62 7.77 -2.30
CA SER A 202 17.43 6.64 -1.85
C SER A 202 16.60 5.36 -1.72
N ALA A 203 17.24 4.23 -1.96
CA ALA A 203 16.55 2.95 -2.08
C ALA A 203 15.83 2.54 -0.79
N LEU A 204 16.49 2.67 0.36
CA LEU A 204 15.91 2.28 1.65
C LEU A 204 14.78 3.23 2.08
N VAL A 205 14.90 4.54 1.81
CA VAL A 205 13.80 5.49 2.12
C VAL A 205 12.54 5.12 1.34
N PHE A 206 12.66 4.69 0.08
CA PHE A 206 11.51 4.24 -0.70
C PHE A 206 10.84 3.02 -0.11
N VAL A 207 11.63 2.00 0.24
CA VAL A 207 11.09 0.77 0.85
C VAL A 207 10.41 1.09 2.18
N LEU A 208 11.06 1.87 3.06
CA LEU A 208 10.50 2.24 4.36
C LEU A 208 9.25 3.10 4.24
N TYR A 209 9.19 3.99 3.27
CA TYR A 209 8.01 4.81 3.03
C TYR A 209 6.79 3.97 2.65
N ILE A 210 6.96 2.99 1.78
CA ILE A 210 5.86 2.10 1.37
C ILE A 210 5.42 1.21 2.54
N VAL A 211 6.38 0.67 3.31
CA VAL A 211 6.07 -0.12 4.51
C VAL A 211 5.36 0.73 5.56
N TYR A 212 5.72 1.99 5.70
CA TYR A 212 5.02 2.95 6.57
C TYR A 212 3.55 3.14 6.14
N ILE A 213 3.30 3.34 4.84
CA ILE A 213 1.92 3.45 4.32
C ILE A 213 1.12 2.19 4.62
N ASP A 214 1.68 1.00 4.34
CA ASP A 214 1.03 -0.28 4.65
C ASP A 214 0.77 -0.42 6.14
N PHE A 215 1.73 -0.03 6.99
CA PHE A 215 1.60 -0.08 8.44
C PHE A 215 0.44 0.79 8.93
N MET A 216 0.36 2.05 8.48
CA MET A 216 -0.69 2.99 8.88
C MET A 216 -2.07 2.52 8.42
N ASN A 217 -2.17 2.06 7.17
CA ASN A 217 -3.42 1.51 6.63
C ASN A 217 -3.90 0.28 7.41
N ASN A 218 -3.02 -0.68 7.64
CA ASN A 218 -3.34 -1.90 8.38
C ASN A 218 -3.76 -1.58 9.82
N MET A 219 -3.05 -0.69 10.49
CA MET A 219 -3.35 -0.29 11.86
C MET A 219 -4.71 0.40 11.96
N GLY A 220 -5.02 1.32 11.03
CA GLY A 220 -6.28 2.05 11.01
C GLY A 220 -7.52 1.19 10.71
N HIS A 221 -7.33 -0.03 10.18
CA HIS A 221 -8.43 -0.94 9.84
C HIS A 221 -8.54 -2.18 10.75
N CYS A 222 -7.81 -2.22 11.85
CA CYS A 222 -7.95 -3.30 12.83
C CYS A 222 -9.29 -3.22 13.58
N ASN A 223 -9.89 -4.37 13.91
CA ASN A 223 -11.06 -4.44 14.80
C ASN A 223 -10.67 -4.41 16.29
N PHE A 224 -9.54 -3.80 16.61
CA PHE A 224 -9.05 -3.61 17.98
C PHE A 224 -8.11 -2.41 18.03
N GLU A 225 -8.00 -1.80 19.22
CA GLU A 225 -7.05 -0.71 19.44
C GLU A 225 -5.65 -1.23 19.73
N LEU A 226 -4.68 -0.87 18.87
CA LEU A 226 -3.28 -1.14 19.11
C LEU A 226 -2.63 -0.07 20.00
N VAL A 227 -2.99 1.19 19.78
CA VAL A 227 -2.43 2.33 20.51
C VAL A 227 -3.36 2.74 21.64
N PRO A 228 -2.94 2.64 22.90
CA PRO A 228 -3.76 3.02 24.03
C PRO A 228 -4.18 4.50 24.00
N LYS A 229 -5.45 4.80 24.25
CA LYS A 229 -6.00 6.17 24.20
C LYS A 229 -5.25 7.18 25.09
N TRP A 230 -4.66 6.73 26.19
CA TRP A 230 -3.88 7.60 27.08
C TRP A 230 -2.65 8.20 26.40
N MET A 231 -2.07 7.52 25.39
CA MET A 231 -0.91 8.04 24.64
C MET A 231 -1.24 9.35 23.92
N PHE A 232 -2.46 9.48 23.37
CA PHE A 232 -2.92 10.72 22.73
C PHE A 232 -3.19 11.84 23.72
N GLN A 233 -3.38 11.53 24.99
CA GLN A 233 -3.51 12.53 26.06
C GLN A 233 -2.14 13.02 26.51
N VAL A 234 -1.15 12.12 26.62
CA VAL A 234 0.22 12.44 27.02
C VAL A 234 0.97 13.19 25.89
N PHE A 235 0.75 12.77 24.65
CA PHE A 235 1.38 13.40 23.48
C PHE A 235 0.34 13.74 22.40
N PRO A 236 -0.37 14.88 22.54
CA PRO A 236 -1.45 15.30 21.64
C PRO A 236 -1.09 15.33 20.15
N PRO A 237 0.17 15.63 19.71
CA PRO A 237 0.53 15.60 18.31
C PRO A 237 0.33 14.25 17.62
N LEU A 238 0.31 13.13 18.35
CA LEU A 238 0.01 11.80 17.79
C LEU A 238 -1.34 11.75 17.06
N LYS A 239 -2.33 12.55 17.45
CA LYS A 239 -3.64 12.65 16.79
C LYS A 239 -3.54 13.05 15.31
N TYR A 240 -2.45 13.70 14.93
CA TYR A 240 -2.22 14.20 13.56
C TYR A 240 -1.22 13.35 12.80
N LEU A 241 -0.57 12.38 13.47
CA LEU A 241 0.45 11.53 12.90
C LEU A 241 0.00 10.08 12.71
N MET A 242 -1.08 9.67 13.38
CA MET A 242 -1.53 8.28 13.40
C MET A 242 -3.03 8.18 13.21
N TYR A 243 -3.45 7.21 12.41
CA TYR A 243 -4.84 6.78 12.34
C TYR A 243 -5.09 5.71 13.40
N THR A 244 -6.26 5.74 14.03
CA THR A 244 -6.72 4.69 14.92
C THR A 244 -8.09 4.20 14.46
N PRO A 245 -8.44 2.92 14.71
CA PRO A 245 -9.72 2.35 14.28
C PRO A 245 -10.95 2.98 14.96
N SER A 246 -10.80 3.61 16.12
CA SER A 246 -11.90 4.21 16.91
C SER A 246 -11.89 5.72 16.97
#